data_bc0898830302dad47037b1a8f0d57c7e
#
_entry.id   bc0898830302dad47037b1a8f0d57c7e
#
_cell.length_a   1.000
_cell.length_b   1.000
_cell.length_c   1.000
_cell.angle_alpha   90.00
_cell.angle_beta   90.00
_cell.angle_gamma   90.00
#
_symmetry.space_group_name_H-M   'P 1'
#
loop_
_entity.id
_entity.type
_entity.pdbx_description
1 polymer ?
#
loop_
_entity_poly.entity_id
_entity_poly.type
_entity_poly.pdbx_seq_one_letter_code
_entity_poly.pdbx_strand_id
1 'polypeptide(L)'
;RIESVNSTKQITSAMKMVAASKLRKSQNAIMALRPYAEKFSEIMEAVSKSTSQRDNETTSRDASQQVQSSSFDSQQLERLLLIPVSSNKGLCGVFNANVIRATINLIKEEYQELYDKGNVDILCIGAKVEESLKFKKYAVIGNKNELLDKLTYDNIVPFAEMLMQYYNEGKY
;
A
#
# COMPACT_ATOMS: atom_id res chain seq x y z
N ARG A 1 -10.60 42.88 13.12
CA ARG A 1 -9.68 42.11 12.23
C ARG A 1 -8.46 41.58 12.99
N ILE A 2 -7.70 42.39 13.74
CA ILE A 2 -6.50 41.96 14.49
C ILE A 2 -6.84 40.88 15.53
N GLU A 3 -7.91 41.07 16.27
CA GLU A 3 -8.37 40.12 17.29
C GLU A 3 -8.77 38.77 16.70
N SER A 4 -9.49 38.76 15.56
CA SER A 4 -9.85 37.55 14.81
C SER A 4 -8.61 36.81 14.31
N VAL A 5 -7.61 37.54 13.79
CA VAL A 5 -6.36 36.93 13.35
C VAL A 5 -5.56 36.32 14.50
N ASN A 6 -5.53 37.00 15.66
CA ASN A 6 -4.87 36.50 16.87
C ASN A 6 -5.53 35.21 17.38
N SER A 7 -6.87 35.18 17.40
CA SER A 7 -7.61 33.96 17.77
C SER A 7 -7.30 32.80 16.83
N THR A 8 -7.33 33.04 15.50
CA THR A 8 -6.98 32.02 14.52
C THR A 8 -5.52 31.54 14.67
N LYS A 9 -4.58 32.46 14.97
CA LYS A 9 -3.17 32.13 15.25
C LYS A 9 -3.03 31.21 16.46
N GLN A 10 -3.77 31.45 17.54
CA GLN A 10 -3.74 30.60 18.74
C GLN A 10 -4.24 29.19 18.42
N ILE A 11 -5.38 29.08 17.70
CA ILE A 11 -5.94 27.79 17.32
C ILE A 11 -4.96 27.03 16.44
N THR A 12 -4.41 27.64 15.40
CA THR A 12 -3.46 26.98 14.49
C THR A 12 -2.16 26.61 15.18
N SER A 13 -1.70 27.40 16.16
CA SER A 13 -0.53 27.07 16.97
C SER A 13 -0.78 25.82 17.84
N ALA A 14 -1.95 25.73 18.48
CA ALA A 14 -2.34 24.55 19.22
C ALA A 14 -2.43 23.29 18.32
N MET A 15 -3.05 23.42 17.15
CA MET A 15 -3.09 22.35 16.15
C MET A 15 -1.70 21.90 15.71
N LYS A 16 -0.77 22.83 15.51
CA LYS A 16 0.62 22.53 15.15
C LYS A 16 1.31 21.70 16.25
N MET A 17 1.13 22.05 17.52
CA MET A 17 1.72 21.29 18.63
C MET A 17 1.21 19.85 18.69
N VAL A 18 -0.11 19.66 18.55
CA VAL A 18 -0.72 18.30 18.53
C VAL A 18 -0.23 17.50 17.32
N ALA A 19 -0.17 18.11 16.14
CA ALA A 19 0.33 17.46 14.93
C ALA A 19 1.81 17.07 15.08
N ALA A 20 2.65 17.97 15.62
CA ALA A 20 4.07 17.69 15.85
C ALA A 20 4.29 16.53 16.83
N SER A 21 3.50 16.46 17.92
CA SER A 21 3.57 15.36 18.88
C SER A 21 3.20 14.02 18.23
N LYS A 22 2.12 13.98 17.43
CA LYS A 22 1.71 12.77 16.71
C LYS A 22 2.76 12.36 15.66
N LEU A 23 3.31 13.31 14.93
CA LEU A 23 4.37 13.06 13.95
C LEU A 23 5.60 12.44 14.61
N ARG A 24 6.06 13.01 15.73
CA ARG A 24 7.22 12.46 16.46
C ARG A 24 6.98 11.03 16.94
N LYS A 25 5.77 10.74 17.46
CA LYS A 25 5.41 9.38 17.87
C LYS A 25 5.47 8.41 16.69
N SER A 26 4.92 8.78 15.54
CA SER A 26 4.94 7.95 14.33
C SER A 26 6.35 7.76 13.77
N GLN A 27 7.17 8.82 13.76
CA GLN A 27 8.58 8.75 13.35
C GLN A 27 9.39 7.79 14.23
N ASN A 28 9.23 7.85 15.55
CA ASN A 28 9.91 6.94 16.46
C ASN A 28 9.50 5.49 16.23
N ALA A 29 8.21 5.24 15.97
CA ALA A 29 7.72 3.90 15.64
C ALA A 29 8.32 3.37 14.31
N ILE A 30 8.42 4.21 13.29
CA ILE A 30 9.03 3.84 11.99
C ILE A 30 10.53 3.57 12.17
N MET A 31 11.25 4.40 12.94
CA MET A 31 12.69 4.18 13.19
C MET A 31 12.95 2.85 13.91
N ALA A 32 12.08 2.45 14.83
CA ALA A 32 12.17 1.17 15.50
C ALA A 32 11.86 -0.01 14.57
N LEU A 33 10.94 0.16 13.61
CA LEU A 33 10.54 -0.90 12.68
C LEU A 33 11.52 -1.09 11.51
N ARG A 34 12.17 -0.03 11.07
CA ARG A 34 13.02 0.00 9.85
C ARG A 34 14.06 -1.12 9.81
N PRO A 35 14.87 -1.38 10.87
CA PRO A 35 15.88 -2.45 10.82
C PRO A 35 15.27 -3.84 10.63
N TYR A 36 14.06 -4.07 11.16
CA TYR A 36 13.34 -5.34 10.93
C TYR A 36 12.87 -5.47 9.49
N ALA A 37 12.33 -4.41 8.91
CA ALA A 37 11.86 -4.41 7.53
C ALA A 37 13.03 -4.61 6.54
N GLU A 38 14.18 -3.98 6.79
CA GLU A 38 15.40 -4.16 5.99
C GLU A 38 15.89 -5.60 6.05
N LYS A 39 16.00 -6.18 7.25
CA LYS A 39 16.42 -7.58 7.43
C LYS A 39 15.43 -8.58 6.85
N PHE A 40 14.15 -8.32 6.97
CA PHE A 40 13.13 -9.16 6.35
C PHE A 40 13.24 -9.14 4.81
N SER A 41 13.48 -7.97 4.22
CA SER A 41 13.69 -7.84 2.77
C SER A 41 14.94 -8.61 2.31
N GLU A 42 16.05 -8.52 3.04
CA GLU A 42 17.26 -9.30 2.76
C GLU A 42 17.01 -10.82 2.80
N ILE A 43 16.27 -11.30 3.80
CA ILE A 43 15.93 -12.72 3.94
C ILE A 43 15.02 -13.16 2.77
N MET A 44 14.01 -12.39 2.43
CA MET A 44 13.12 -12.70 1.31
C MET A 44 13.88 -12.77 -0.02
N GLU A 45 14.80 -11.85 -0.24
CA GLU A 45 15.65 -11.87 -1.43
C GLU A 45 16.58 -13.10 -1.46
N ALA A 46 17.16 -13.48 -0.34
CA ALA A 46 18.01 -14.67 -0.24
C ALA A 46 17.21 -15.96 -0.49
N VAL A 47 16.01 -16.07 0.06
CA VAL A 47 15.11 -17.22 -0.17
C VAL A 47 14.69 -17.30 -1.63
N SER A 48 14.29 -16.18 -2.22
CA SER A 48 13.89 -16.11 -3.64
C SER A 48 15.03 -16.57 -4.57
N LYS A 49 16.25 -16.10 -4.32
CA LYS A 49 17.45 -16.53 -5.08
C LYS A 49 17.74 -18.02 -4.91
N SER A 50 17.59 -18.58 -3.71
CA SER A 50 17.83 -20.01 -3.46
C SER A 50 16.79 -20.92 -4.09
N THR A 51 15.55 -20.45 -4.22
CA THR A 51 14.47 -21.19 -4.88
C THR A 51 14.67 -21.19 -6.40
N SER A 52 15.04 -20.06 -6.97
CA SER A 52 15.32 -19.96 -8.42
C SER A 52 16.54 -20.77 -8.88
N GLN A 53 17.46 -21.10 -7.97
CA GLN A 53 18.62 -21.97 -8.30
C GLN A 53 18.30 -23.47 -8.30
N ARG A 54 17.23 -23.91 -7.64
CA ARG A 54 16.83 -25.33 -7.63
C ARG A 54 16.14 -25.76 -8.92
N ASP A 55 15.54 -24.84 -9.65
CA ASP A 55 14.84 -25.14 -10.91
C ASP A 55 15.77 -25.12 -12.12
N ASN A 56 17.06 -24.76 -11.95
CA ASN A 56 18.04 -24.61 -13.04
C ASN A 56 19.16 -25.67 -13.08
N GLU A 57 18.98 -26.83 -12.45
CA GLU A 57 19.96 -27.94 -12.60
C GLU A 57 19.80 -28.77 -13.88
N THR A 58 19.07 -28.25 -14.86
CA THR A 58 19.09 -28.83 -16.21
C THR A 58 19.22 -27.71 -17.26
N THR A 59 20.43 -27.58 -17.75
CA THR A 59 20.88 -26.90 -18.98
C THR A 59 21.72 -25.62 -18.83
N SER A 60 22.94 -25.84 -19.24
CA SER A 60 24.13 -25.00 -19.41
C SER A 60 23.98 -23.58 -19.96
N ARG A 61 24.85 -22.70 -19.38
CA ARG A 61 25.68 -21.61 -19.99
C ARG A 61 24.98 -20.54 -20.85
N ASP A 62 24.86 -19.34 -20.36
CA ASP A 62 25.72 -18.18 -20.68
C ASP A 62 25.34 -16.95 -19.85
N ALA A 63 26.40 -16.25 -19.44
CA ALA A 63 26.30 -15.06 -18.60
C ALA A 63 25.90 -13.84 -19.40
N SER A 64 24.96 -13.05 -18.90
CA SER A 64 24.99 -11.58 -18.97
C SER A 64 23.91 -10.98 -18.09
N GLN A 65 24.36 -10.21 -17.13
CA GLN A 65 23.70 -9.31 -16.21
C GLN A 65 22.39 -8.70 -16.73
N GLN A 66 21.33 -8.90 -15.96
CA GLN A 66 20.36 -7.81 -15.70
C GLN A 66 19.74 -8.06 -14.33
N VAL A 67 19.90 -7.09 -13.43
CA VAL A 67 19.14 -6.98 -12.19
C VAL A 67 17.67 -6.80 -12.59
N GLN A 68 16.97 -7.90 -12.72
CA GLN A 68 15.52 -7.87 -12.85
C GLN A 68 14.92 -8.01 -11.46
N SER A 69 14.30 -6.92 -11.02
CA SER A 69 13.21 -6.95 -10.06
C SER A 69 12.44 -8.25 -10.22
N SER A 70 12.23 -8.95 -9.10
CA SER A 70 11.51 -10.20 -8.99
C SER A 70 10.39 -10.30 -10.03
N SER A 71 10.68 -11.00 -11.11
CA SER A 71 9.65 -11.45 -12.05
C SER A 71 8.76 -12.41 -11.28
N PHE A 72 7.65 -11.92 -10.77
CA PHE A 72 6.47 -12.75 -10.71
C PHE A 72 6.29 -13.30 -12.11
N ASP A 73 6.48 -14.60 -12.23
CA ASP A 73 6.31 -15.36 -13.46
C ASP A 73 5.06 -14.85 -14.17
N SER A 74 5.15 -14.61 -15.45
CA SER A 74 4.05 -14.18 -16.33
C SER A 74 3.00 -15.29 -16.51
N GLN A 75 2.64 -15.97 -15.45
CA GLN A 75 1.40 -16.71 -15.38
C GLN A 75 0.29 -15.68 -15.59
N GLN A 76 -0.55 -15.91 -16.56
CA GLN A 76 -1.67 -15.04 -16.90
C GLN A 76 -2.38 -14.64 -15.61
N LEU A 77 -2.18 -13.39 -15.17
CA LEU A 77 -2.91 -12.82 -14.05
C LEU A 77 -4.39 -12.88 -14.40
N GLU A 78 -5.12 -13.81 -13.78
CA GLU A 78 -6.55 -13.97 -14.03
C GLU A 78 -7.35 -12.90 -13.28
N ARG A 79 -6.94 -12.56 -12.07
CA ARG A 79 -7.58 -11.53 -11.22
C ARG A 79 -6.54 -10.74 -10.42
N LEU A 80 -6.85 -9.49 -10.14
CA LEU A 80 -5.98 -8.57 -9.41
C LEU A 80 -6.73 -7.91 -8.25
N LEU A 81 -6.13 -7.93 -7.06
CA LEU A 81 -6.58 -7.13 -5.92
C LEU A 81 -5.64 -5.95 -5.70
N LEU A 82 -6.13 -4.73 -5.89
CA LEU A 82 -5.42 -3.51 -5.57
C LEU A 82 -5.79 -3.03 -4.16
N ILE A 83 -4.75 -2.72 -3.35
CA ILE A 83 -4.94 -2.25 -1.98
C ILE A 83 -4.30 -0.86 -1.83
N PRO A 84 -4.98 0.20 -2.28
CA PRO A 84 -4.47 1.56 -2.10
C PRO A 84 -4.59 1.99 -0.64
N VAL A 85 -3.50 2.53 -0.10
CA VAL A 85 -3.41 3.00 1.29
C VAL A 85 -3.33 4.52 1.32
N SER A 86 -4.34 5.18 1.90
CA SER A 86 -4.41 6.63 2.08
C SER A 86 -4.68 6.99 3.53
N SER A 87 -4.90 8.26 3.84
CA SER A 87 -5.33 8.67 5.18
C SER A 87 -6.86 8.72 5.31
N ASN A 88 -7.36 8.59 6.56
CA ASN A 88 -8.78 8.81 6.87
C ASN A 88 -9.15 10.31 6.85
N LYS A 89 -8.18 11.20 7.01
CA LYS A 89 -8.41 12.65 7.13
C LYS A 89 -7.70 13.41 6.01
N GLY A 90 -8.17 14.63 5.75
CA GLY A 90 -7.51 15.57 4.86
C GLY A 90 -6.35 16.34 5.54
N LEU A 91 -5.97 17.46 4.95
CA LEU A 91 -4.88 18.35 5.40
C LEU A 91 -3.48 17.69 5.39
N CYS A 92 -3.27 16.79 4.46
CA CYS A 92 -2.01 16.06 4.24
C CYS A 92 -1.30 16.50 2.94
N GLY A 93 -1.54 17.72 2.46
CA GLY A 93 -1.03 18.19 1.19
C GLY A 93 -1.50 17.33 0.01
N VAL A 94 -0.59 16.96 -0.86
CA VAL A 94 -0.89 16.17 -2.08
C VAL A 94 -0.90 14.65 -1.85
N PHE A 95 -0.66 14.18 -0.63
CA PHE A 95 -0.49 12.74 -0.35
C PHE A 95 -1.65 11.90 -0.87
N ASN A 96 -2.88 12.18 -0.42
CA ASN A 96 -4.06 11.40 -0.85
C ASN A 96 -4.30 11.51 -2.36
N ALA A 97 -4.12 12.71 -2.93
CA ALA A 97 -4.29 12.94 -4.36
C ALA A 97 -3.26 12.13 -5.20
N ASN A 98 -2.04 12.00 -4.72
CA ASN A 98 -1.01 11.20 -5.38
C ASN A 98 -1.33 9.71 -5.31
N VAL A 99 -1.80 9.18 -4.17
CA VAL A 99 -2.23 7.77 -4.04
C VAL A 99 -3.37 7.48 -5.02
N ILE A 100 -4.40 8.33 -5.03
CA ILE A 100 -5.54 8.15 -5.94
C ILE A 100 -5.11 8.17 -7.41
N ARG A 101 -4.24 9.12 -7.77
CA ARG A 101 -3.72 9.23 -9.14
C ARG A 101 -2.89 8.01 -9.52
N ALA A 102 -1.98 7.58 -8.64
CA ALA A 102 -1.15 6.40 -8.87
C ALA A 102 -1.99 5.14 -9.07
N THR A 103 -3.03 4.93 -8.23
CA THR A 103 -3.95 3.81 -8.38
C THR A 103 -4.68 3.83 -9.72
N ILE A 104 -5.19 4.99 -10.13
CA ILE A 104 -5.90 5.14 -11.41
C ILE A 104 -4.96 4.94 -12.60
N ASN A 105 -3.75 5.50 -12.53
CA ASN A 105 -2.77 5.35 -13.60
C ASN A 105 -2.35 3.89 -13.73
N LEU A 106 -2.07 3.21 -12.63
CA LEU A 106 -1.71 1.78 -12.63
C LEU A 106 -2.78 0.94 -13.32
N ILE A 107 -4.06 1.16 -13.01
CA ILE A 107 -5.16 0.46 -13.68
C ILE A 107 -5.17 0.74 -15.18
N LYS A 108 -4.99 2.01 -15.58
CA LYS A 108 -5.09 2.41 -16.98
C LYS A 108 -3.90 2.04 -17.83
N GLU A 109 -2.70 2.07 -17.24
CA GLU A 109 -1.45 1.86 -17.98
C GLU A 109 -1.07 0.38 -18.03
N GLU A 110 -1.34 -0.39 -16.97
CA GLU A 110 -0.87 -1.76 -16.85
C GLU A 110 -2.00 -2.80 -16.83
N TYR A 111 -3.18 -2.45 -16.26
CA TYR A 111 -4.24 -3.43 -16.00
C TYR A 111 -5.59 -3.07 -16.62
N GLN A 112 -5.60 -2.25 -17.68
CA GLN A 112 -6.84 -1.80 -18.31
C GLN A 112 -7.67 -2.97 -18.85
N GLU A 113 -7.03 -3.94 -19.51
CA GLU A 113 -7.72 -5.10 -20.06
C GLU A 113 -8.37 -6.00 -18.98
N LEU A 114 -7.68 -6.17 -17.85
CA LEU A 114 -8.21 -6.90 -16.69
C LEU A 114 -9.38 -6.14 -16.06
N TYR A 115 -9.27 -4.82 -15.98
CA TYR A 115 -10.31 -3.97 -15.42
C TYR A 115 -11.59 -4.02 -16.28
N ASP A 116 -11.47 -3.95 -17.57
CA ASP A 116 -12.58 -4.00 -18.53
C ASP A 116 -13.29 -5.39 -18.51
N LYS A 117 -12.55 -6.45 -18.19
CA LYS A 117 -13.10 -7.79 -17.95
C LYS A 117 -13.75 -7.95 -16.57
N GLY A 118 -13.67 -6.95 -15.69
CA GLY A 118 -14.18 -7.01 -14.32
C GLY A 118 -13.30 -7.84 -13.37
N ASN A 119 -12.04 -8.06 -13.71
CA ASN A 119 -11.09 -8.88 -12.96
C ASN A 119 -10.14 -8.07 -12.07
N VAL A 120 -10.42 -6.80 -11.86
CA VAL A 120 -9.68 -5.94 -10.92
C VAL A 120 -10.60 -5.50 -9.79
N ASP A 121 -10.29 -5.96 -8.60
CA ASP A 121 -10.98 -5.56 -7.38
C ASP A 121 -10.14 -4.54 -6.58
N ILE A 122 -10.79 -3.61 -5.89
CA ILE A 122 -10.10 -2.60 -5.10
C ILE A 122 -10.58 -2.67 -3.65
N LEU A 123 -9.64 -2.92 -2.73
CA LEU A 123 -9.88 -2.91 -1.28
C LEU A 123 -9.16 -1.71 -0.64
N CYS A 124 -9.90 -0.70 -0.23
CA CYS A 124 -9.32 0.55 0.24
C CYS A 124 -8.89 0.51 1.71
N ILE A 125 -7.72 1.07 2.02
CA ILE A 125 -7.31 1.43 3.37
C ILE A 125 -7.19 2.95 3.43
N GLY A 126 -8.10 3.60 4.16
CA GLY A 126 -8.20 5.06 4.26
C GLY A 126 -9.38 5.64 3.51
N ALA A 127 -10.17 6.44 4.23
CA ALA A 127 -11.44 6.97 3.73
C ALA A 127 -11.29 7.86 2.50
N LYS A 128 -10.16 8.56 2.35
CA LYS A 128 -9.99 9.51 1.24
C LYS A 128 -9.81 8.85 -0.12
N VAL A 129 -9.14 7.71 -0.20
CA VAL A 129 -9.04 6.96 -1.45
C VAL A 129 -10.36 6.25 -1.75
N GLU A 130 -11.03 5.70 -0.74
CA GLU A 130 -12.33 5.08 -0.90
C GLU A 130 -13.38 6.04 -1.46
N GLU A 131 -13.58 7.20 -0.81
CA GLU A 131 -14.51 8.25 -1.25
C GLU A 131 -14.27 8.66 -2.71
N SER A 132 -13.00 8.88 -3.07
CA SER A 132 -12.63 9.32 -4.41
C SER A 132 -12.83 8.25 -5.48
N LEU A 133 -12.44 7.00 -5.20
CA LEU A 133 -12.58 5.90 -6.17
C LEU A 133 -14.05 5.52 -6.37
N LYS A 134 -14.87 5.51 -5.31
CA LYS A 134 -16.32 5.32 -5.40
C LYS A 134 -16.98 6.44 -6.20
N PHE A 135 -16.61 7.70 -5.95
CA PHE A 135 -17.12 8.82 -6.72
C PHE A 135 -16.80 8.71 -8.22
N LYS A 136 -15.61 8.19 -8.53
CA LYS A 136 -15.17 7.93 -9.92
C LYS A 136 -15.69 6.60 -10.50
N LYS A 137 -16.55 5.89 -9.76
CA LYS A 137 -17.20 4.63 -10.17
C LYS A 137 -16.22 3.45 -10.41
N TYR A 138 -15.08 3.44 -9.73
CA TYR A 138 -14.21 2.26 -9.72
C TYR A 138 -14.79 1.13 -8.86
N ALA A 139 -14.42 -0.12 -9.18
CA ALA A 139 -14.92 -1.33 -8.52
C ALA A 139 -14.30 -1.52 -7.11
N VAL A 140 -14.77 -0.72 -6.14
CA VAL A 140 -14.36 -0.82 -4.74
C VAL A 140 -15.21 -1.88 -4.05
N ILE A 141 -14.60 -3.02 -3.72
CA ILE A 141 -15.28 -4.16 -3.07
C ILE A 141 -15.41 -4.00 -1.55
N GLY A 142 -14.62 -3.12 -0.94
CA GLY A 142 -14.67 -2.88 0.51
C GLY A 142 -13.60 -1.90 0.99
N ASN A 143 -13.55 -1.74 2.30
CA ASN A 143 -12.54 -0.94 2.96
C ASN A 143 -12.11 -1.55 4.30
N LYS A 144 -10.96 -1.10 4.80
CA LYS A 144 -10.38 -1.39 6.11
C LYS A 144 -9.87 -0.10 6.77
N ASN A 145 -10.70 0.94 6.76
CA ASN A 145 -10.34 2.28 7.24
C ASN A 145 -10.06 2.29 8.74
N GLU A 146 -10.71 1.40 9.50
CA GLU A 146 -10.55 1.21 10.94
C GLU A 146 -9.12 0.81 11.34
N LEU A 147 -8.37 0.16 10.45
CA LEU A 147 -6.98 -0.21 10.73
C LEU A 147 -6.09 1.01 11.01
N LEU A 148 -6.39 2.16 10.40
CA LEU A 148 -5.63 3.39 10.58
C LEU A 148 -5.94 4.11 11.91
N ASP A 149 -7.06 3.84 12.52
CA ASP A 149 -7.46 4.47 13.77
C ASP A 149 -6.79 3.79 14.98
N LYS A 150 -6.62 2.46 14.90
CA LYS A 150 -5.98 1.68 15.94
C LYS A 150 -5.04 0.63 15.31
N LEU A 151 -3.85 1.07 14.98
CA LEU A 151 -2.82 0.25 14.34
C LEU A 151 -2.11 -0.60 15.42
N THR A 152 -2.62 -1.80 15.65
CA THR A 152 -2.03 -2.81 16.56
C THR A 152 -1.83 -4.12 15.80
N TYR A 153 -0.92 -4.95 16.29
CA TYR A 153 -0.67 -6.27 15.72
C TYR A 153 -1.95 -7.10 15.63
N ASP A 154 -2.70 -7.18 16.74
CA ASP A 154 -3.94 -7.96 16.82
C ASP A 154 -5.02 -7.53 15.82
N ASN A 155 -5.04 -6.24 15.42
CA ASN A 155 -5.99 -5.73 14.44
C ASN A 155 -5.54 -5.97 12.99
N ILE A 156 -4.23 -6.09 12.75
CA ILE A 156 -3.68 -6.28 11.40
C ILE A 156 -3.60 -7.75 11.03
N VAL A 157 -3.31 -8.64 11.98
CA VAL A 157 -3.15 -10.08 11.71
C VAL A 157 -4.35 -10.68 10.98
N PRO A 158 -5.61 -10.50 11.42
CA PRO A 158 -6.76 -11.08 10.72
C PRO A 158 -6.90 -10.57 9.28
N PHE A 159 -6.49 -9.32 9.03
CA PHE A 159 -6.50 -8.76 7.69
C PHE A 159 -5.40 -9.37 6.81
N ALA A 160 -4.20 -9.54 7.34
CA ALA A 160 -3.10 -10.17 6.65
C ALA A 160 -3.41 -11.65 6.34
N GLU A 161 -3.97 -12.39 7.29
CA GLU A 161 -4.41 -13.78 7.11
C GLU A 161 -5.47 -13.91 6.03
N MET A 162 -6.44 -13.00 5.99
CA MET A 162 -7.45 -12.96 4.93
C MET A 162 -6.81 -12.75 3.55
N LEU A 163 -5.83 -11.87 3.42
CA LEU A 163 -5.13 -11.65 2.15
C LEU A 163 -4.32 -12.90 1.74
N MET A 164 -3.62 -13.52 2.69
CA MET A 164 -2.89 -14.77 2.44
C MET A 164 -3.83 -15.90 2.01
N GLN A 165 -5.00 -16.00 2.63
CA GLN A 165 -6.01 -16.97 2.25
C GLN A 165 -6.48 -16.74 0.81
N TYR A 166 -6.80 -15.50 0.43
CA TYR A 166 -7.21 -15.16 -0.93
C TYR A 166 -6.15 -15.55 -1.98
N TYR A 167 -4.89 -15.34 -1.64
CA TYR A 167 -3.77 -15.73 -2.49
C TYR A 167 -3.65 -17.25 -2.60
N ASN A 168 -3.68 -17.97 -1.48
CA ASN A 168 -3.56 -19.43 -1.44
C ASN A 168 -4.73 -20.15 -2.14
N GLU A 169 -5.92 -19.56 -2.10
CA GLU A 169 -7.11 -20.08 -2.79
C GLU A 169 -7.14 -19.75 -4.29
N GLY A 170 -6.14 -19.02 -4.79
CA GLY A 170 -6.08 -18.58 -6.18
C GLY A 170 -7.18 -17.60 -6.56
N LYS A 171 -7.67 -16.81 -5.59
CA LYS A 171 -8.72 -15.82 -5.84
C LYS A 171 -8.15 -14.58 -6.54
N TYR A 172 -6.91 -14.24 -6.24
CA TYR A 172 -6.14 -13.13 -6.81
C TYR A 172 -4.70 -13.54 -7.05
#